data_6e867a63ae260f4e5b8e6242289f54df
#
_entry.id   6e867a63ae260f4e5b8e6242289f54df
#
_cell.length_a   1.000
_cell.length_b   1.000
_cell.length_c   1.000
_cell.angle_alpha   90.00
_cell.angle_beta   90.00
_cell.angle_gamma   90.00
#
_symmetry.space_group_name_H-M   'P 1'
#
loop_
_entity.id
_entity.type
_entity.pdbx_description
1 polymer ?
#
loop_
_entity_poly.entity_id
_entity_poly.type
_entity_poly.pdbx_seq_one_letter_code
_entity_poly.pdbx_strand_id
1 'polypeptide(L)'
;MTGVFALMLHAHIPYSRKSGVWPAGEEWLFEAMNESYIPLLRSLRALHYEGIRPRIMVSLVPALMEQLADGYMKDRFCAYMDDKIGRARFDIDRFRSDPARRSVAEYWLDFFDTNFRTYTSEFHRDILGTLKWLQEEDVIEVLTSAATHAFLPLLECDSSIFAQVRLGVETYEKYFDRHPRGFWLPECAYRPALWSPRERYMRKAIDQWLSGEGIEYFFAESVGITDASFVENRHQEISPTTFRGYLLPSGVSVFGRNTATGKQVWSPDLGYPGDPYYLEFHEKEPESGLRYRRVTGAPEKRIYDPNIARRRVEVHARHFVSLMEAVFDQTEIPEARPVIVSPYDCELFGHWWHEGVFWIEQVYRELDQRSTIECRSLGEYIDHYRPGFSTIAMESSSWGLNSDFTVWQDPEHGWIWPSINSSALDMEGVLSRVQPEDERGYRILRQMGRELLLMQGSD
;
A
#
# COMPACT_ATOMS: atom_id res chain seq x y z
N MET A 1 11.68 26.22 4.29
CA MET A 1 11.17 24.83 4.31
C MET A 1 12.19 23.95 5.02
N THR A 2 11.75 23.24 6.04
CA THR A 2 12.61 22.43 6.93
C THR A 2 12.98 21.07 6.34
N GLY A 3 12.08 20.43 5.57
CA GLY A 3 12.31 19.12 4.98
C GLY A 3 11.31 18.76 3.91
N VAL A 4 11.34 17.50 3.46
CA VAL A 4 10.43 16.91 2.48
C VAL A 4 9.57 15.84 3.14
N PHE A 5 8.27 15.86 2.87
CA PHE A 5 7.35 14.80 3.25
C PHE A 5 6.96 13.97 2.03
N ALA A 6 7.11 12.66 2.14
CA ALA A 6 6.81 11.68 1.11
C ALA A 6 5.85 10.63 1.67
N LEU A 7 4.55 10.78 1.38
CA LEU A 7 3.54 9.79 1.73
C LEU A 7 3.47 8.69 0.67
N MET A 8 3.45 7.44 1.09
CA MET A 8 3.27 6.29 0.22
C MET A 8 2.10 5.45 0.72
N LEU A 9 1.21 5.08 -0.19
CA LEU A 9 0.07 4.22 0.06
C LEU A 9 0.21 2.95 -0.77
N HIS A 10 0.31 1.80 -0.11
CA HIS A 10 0.38 0.50 -0.76
C HIS A 10 -1.02 -0.12 -0.84
N ALA A 11 -1.52 -0.37 -2.05
CA ALA A 11 -2.81 -1.00 -2.28
C ALA A 11 -2.64 -2.46 -2.69
N HIS A 12 -3.21 -3.35 -1.88
CA HIS A 12 -3.17 -4.78 -2.10
C HIS A 12 -4.45 -5.46 -1.59
N ILE A 13 -5.08 -6.24 -2.48
CA ILE A 13 -6.12 -7.21 -2.13
C ILE A 13 -5.78 -8.51 -2.85
N PRO A 14 -5.77 -9.66 -2.16
CA PRO A 14 -5.56 -10.96 -2.77
C PRO A 14 -6.50 -11.23 -3.93
N TYR A 15 -6.13 -12.15 -4.82
CA TYR A 15 -6.96 -12.50 -5.97
C TYR A 15 -8.25 -13.18 -5.54
N SER A 16 -9.38 -12.48 -5.62
CA SER A 16 -10.69 -12.90 -5.12
C SER A 16 -11.74 -13.16 -6.20
N ARG A 17 -11.41 -12.99 -7.48
CA ARG A 17 -12.34 -13.16 -8.59
C ARG A 17 -12.96 -14.55 -8.61
N LYS A 18 -14.28 -14.63 -8.46
CA LYS A 18 -15.08 -15.89 -8.41
C LYS A 18 -14.73 -16.81 -7.22
N SER A 19 -14.14 -16.29 -6.17
CA SER A 19 -13.87 -17.04 -4.93
C SER A 19 -15.07 -17.11 -3.97
N GLY A 20 -16.23 -16.62 -4.38
CA GLY A 20 -17.40 -16.45 -3.53
C GLY A 20 -17.54 -15.01 -3.05
N VAL A 21 -18.45 -14.75 -2.12
CA VAL A 21 -18.77 -13.40 -1.65
C VAL A 21 -18.07 -13.12 -0.31
N TRP A 22 -18.29 -13.99 0.67
CA TRP A 22 -17.86 -13.85 2.05
C TRP A 22 -17.43 -15.22 2.64
N PRO A 23 -16.47 -15.33 3.61
CA PRO A 23 -15.76 -14.22 4.30
C PRO A 23 -14.52 -13.70 3.55
N ALA A 24 -13.84 -14.50 2.75
CA ALA A 24 -12.61 -14.16 2.04
C ALA A 24 -12.84 -14.10 0.51
N GLY A 25 -13.90 -13.45 0.06
CA GLY A 25 -14.32 -13.43 -1.33
C GLY A 25 -14.25 -12.04 -1.97
N GLU A 26 -15.07 -11.88 -3.03
CA GLU A 26 -15.13 -10.65 -3.84
C GLU A 26 -15.49 -9.40 -3.01
N GLU A 27 -16.25 -9.55 -1.91
CA GLU A 27 -16.66 -8.43 -1.06
C GLU A 27 -15.48 -7.70 -0.46
N TRP A 28 -14.36 -8.39 -0.22
CA TRP A 28 -13.14 -7.77 0.30
C TRP A 28 -12.61 -6.68 -0.64
N LEU A 29 -12.52 -6.98 -1.95
CA LEU A 29 -12.16 -5.96 -2.93
C LEU A 29 -13.21 -4.84 -3.02
N PHE A 30 -14.50 -5.18 -2.94
CA PHE A 30 -15.57 -4.19 -3.05
C PHE A 30 -15.62 -3.24 -1.85
N GLU A 31 -15.36 -3.74 -0.64
CA GLU A 31 -15.19 -2.90 0.55
C GLU A 31 -14.00 -1.94 0.37
N ALA A 32 -12.83 -2.42 -0.08
CA ALA A 32 -11.67 -1.58 -0.35
C ALA A 32 -11.96 -0.51 -1.44
N MET A 33 -12.61 -0.89 -2.54
CA MET A 33 -12.99 0.06 -3.59
C MET A 33 -13.92 1.15 -3.05
N ASN A 34 -14.98 0.78 -2.30
CA ASN A 34 -15.97 1.71 -1.79
C ASN A 34 -15.45 2.58 -0.64
N GLU A 35 -14.70 1.98 0.29
CA GLU A 35 -14.32 2.63 1.54
C GLU A 35 -12.97 3.38 1.45
N SER A 36 -12.04 2.89 0.58
CA SER A 36 -10.69 3.45 0.43
C SER A 36 -10.44 4.07 -0.95
N TYR A 37 -10.48 3.28 -2.03
CA TYR A 37 -9.94 3.73 -3.31
C TYR A 37 -10.76 4.86 -3.94
N ILE A 38 -12.09 4.70 -4.04
CA ILE A 38 -12.96 5.73 -4.63
C ILE A 38 -12.95 7.02 -3.80
N PRO A 39 -13.09 7.00 -2.46
CA PRO A 39 -12.95 8.19 -1.63
C PRO A 39 -11.58 8.86 -1.75
N LEU A 40 -10.48 8.09 -1.77
CA LEU A 40 -9.12 8.62 -1.90
C LEU A 40 -8.95 9.36 -3.23
N LEU A 41 -9.33 8.73 -4.35
CA LEU A 41 -9.23 9.35 -5.68
C LEU A 41 -10.09 10.61 -5.78
N ARG A 42 -11.28 10.62 -5.16
CA ARG A 42 -12.14 11.82 -5.09
C ARG A 42 -11.47 12.94 -4.30
N SER A 43 -10.86 12.63 -3.15
CA SER A 43 -10.14 13.61 -2.34
C SER A 43 -8.91 14.16 -3.06
N LEU A 44 -8.15 13.32 -3.75
CA LEU A 44 -6.98 13.74 -4.54
C LEU A 44 -7.39 14.67 -5.70
N ARG A 45 -8.50 14.36 -6.38
CA ARG A 45 -9.06 15.26 -7.41
C ARG A 45 -9.53 16.61 -6.81
N ALA A 46 -10.16 16.58 -5.63
CA ALA A 46 -10.56 17.80 -4.95
C ALA A 46 -9.35 18.69 -4.62
N LEU A 47 -8.30 18.12 -4.05
CA LEU A 47 -7.04 18.83 -3.77
C LEU A 47 -6.42 19.39 -5.05
N HIS A 48 -6.41 18.63 -6.15
CA HIS A 48 -5.93 19.10 -7.44
C HIS A 48 -6.70 20.34 -7.94
N TYR A 49 -8.04 20.32 -7.87
CA TYR A 49 -8.86 21.48 -8.27
C TYR A 49 -8.72 22.69 -7.33
N GLU A 50 -8.31 22.47 -6.09
CA GLU A 50 -7.92 23.53 -5.14
C GLU A 50 -6.50 24.08 -5.42
N GLY A 51 -5.77 23.51 -6.37
CA GLY A 51 -4.39 23.88 -6.71
C GLY A 51 -3.33 23.22 -5.81
N ILE A 52 -3.74 22.35 -4.90
CA ILE A 52 -2.84 21.58 -4.01
C ILE A 52 -2.33 20.36 -4.75
N ARG A 53 -1.01 20.16 -4.70
CA ARG A 53 -0.35 18.99 -5.31
C ARG A 53 0.26 18.10 -4.23
N PRO A 54 -0.43 17.04 -3.79
CA PRO A 54 0.01 16.17 -2.72
C PRO A 54 1.29 15.40 -3.02
N ARG A 55 1.52 15.01 -4.29
CA ARG A 55 2.68 14.20 -4.71
C ARG A 55 2.75 12.86 -3.97
N ILE A 56 1.58 12.29 -3.64
CA ILE A 56 1.47 10.99 -2.98
C ILE A 56 1.97 9.90 -3.92
N MET A 57 2.71 8.95 -3.38
CA MET A 57 3.02 7.72 -4.09
C MET A 57 1.93 6.68 -3.81
N VAL A 58 1.45 6.00 -4.85
CA VAL A 58 0.45 4.93 -4.74
C VAL A 58 1.00 3.68 -5.41
N SER A 59 1.32 2.67 -4.62
CA SER A 59 1.72 1.37 -5.15
C SER A 59 0.51 0.48 -5.37
N LEU A 60 0.48 -0.21 -6.49
CA LEU A 60 -0.56 -1.17 -6.83
C LEU A 60 0.07 -2.53 -7.14
N VAL A 61 -0.44 -3.57 -6.48
CA VAL A 61 -0.06 -4.94 -6.82
C VAL A 61 -0.70 -5.33 -8.16
N PRO A 62 0.04 -5.94 -9.10
CA PRO A 62 -0.51 -6.35 -10.39
C PRO A 62 -1.77 -7.19 -10.33
N ALA A 63 -1.86 -8.14 -9.40
CA ALA A 63 -3.07 -8.93 -9.17
C ALA A 63 -4.30 -8.05 -8.83
N LEU A 64 -4.10 -6.94 -8.11
CA LEU A 64 -5.15 -5.95 -7.86
C LEU A 64 -5.49 -5.16 -9.13
N MET A 65 -4.49 -4.71 -9.91
CA MET A 65 -4.72 -3.99 -11.18
C MET A 65 -5.60 -4.82 -12.12
N GLU A 66 -5.30 -6.11 -12.29
CA GLU A 66 -6.08 -7.01 -13.14
C GLU A 66 -7.52 -7.17 -12.65
N GLN A 67 -7.75 -7.23 -11.34
CA GLN A 67 -9.09 -7.30 -10.76
C GLN A 67 -9.88 -5.99 -10.94
N LEU A 68 -9.24 -4.84 -10.75
CA LEU A 68 -9.87 -3.53 -10.97
C LEU A 68 -10.23 -3.29 -12.44
N ALA A 69 -9.47 -3.87 -13.38
CA ALA A 69 -9.73 -3.80 -14.81
C ALA A 69 -10.80 -4.79 -15.28
N ASP A 70 -11.04 -5.88 -14.54
CA ASP A 70 -11.90 -7.00 -14.96
C ASP A 70 -13.37 -6.59 -15.07
N GLY A 71 -14.00 -6.82 -16.23
CA GLY A 71 -15.38 -6.43 -16.48
C GLY A 71 -16.39 -7.13 -15.54
N TYR A 72 -16.16 -8.40 -15.23
CA TYR A 72 -17.00 -9.13 -14.28
C TYR A 72 -16.93 -8.51 -12.88
N MET A 73 -15.73 -8.19 -12.37
CA MET A 73 -15.58 -7.55 -11.07
C MET A 73 -16.23 -6.16 -11.03
N LYS A 74 -16.11 -5.38 -12.11
CA LYS A 74 -16.81 -4.08 -12.25
C LYS A 74 -18.34 -4.20 -12.18
N ASP A 75 -18.91 -5.21 -12.82
CA ASP A 75 -20.36 -5.46 -12.75
C ASP A 75 -20.79 -5.94 -11.37
N ARG A 76 -20.02 -6.82 -10.74
CA ARG A 76 -20.25 -7.29 -9.37
C ARG A 76 -20.18 -6.16 -8.35
N PHE A 77 -19.22 -5.24 -8.52
CA PHE A 77 -19.12 -4.05 -7.66
C PHE A 77 -20.37 -3.16 -7.78
N CYS A 78 -20.89 -2.94 -8.99
CA CYS A 78 -22.15 -2.19 -9.14
C CYS A 78 -23.30 -2.85 -8.38
N ALA A 79 -23.44 -4.18 -8.49
CA ALA A 79 -24.47 -4.91 -7.74
C ALA A 79 -24.28 -4.85 -6.22
N TYR A 80 -23.03 -4.87 -5.75
CA TYR A 80 -22.68 -4.67 -4.34
C TYR A 80 -23.09 -3.26 -3.85
N MET A 81 -22.86 -2.23 -4.64
CA MET A 81 -23.25 -0.86 -4.27
C MET A 81 -24.76 -0.68 -4.23
N ASP A 82 -25.50 -1.27 -5.18
CA ASP A 82 -26.97 -1.27 -5.16
C ASP A 82 -27.52 -1.94 -3.88
N ASP A 83 -26.92 -3.05 -3.44
CA ASP A 83 -27.25 -3.72 -2.18
C ASP A 83 -26.97 -2.84 -0.96
N LYS A 84 -25.79 -2.22 -0.87
CA LYS A 84 -25.44 -1.33 0.25
C LYS A 84 -26.38 -0.11 0.34
N ILE A 85 -26.74 0.50 -0.78
CA ILE A 85 -27.72 1.59 -0.86
C ILE A 85 -29.10 1.08 -0.39
N GLY A 86 -29.50 -0.12 -0.82
CA GLY A 86 -30.73 -0.75 -0.37
C GLY A 86 -30.80 -0.97 1.14
N ARG A 87 -29.71 -1.45 1.74
CA ARG A 87 -29.57 -1.66 3.20
C ARG A 87 -29.65 -0.35 3.97
N ALA A 88 -29.00 0.70 3.49
CA ALA A 88 -29.07 2.02 4.13
C ALA A 88 -30.50 2.59 4.10
N ARG A 89 -31.22 2.46 3.00
CA ARG A 89 -32.65 2.85 2.89
C ARG A 89 -33.54 2.04 3.84
N PHE A 90 -33.30 0.73 3.93
CA PHE A 90 -34.02 -0.14 4.87
C PHE A 90 -33.82 0.32 6.31
N ASP A 91 -32.61 0.65 6.71
CA ASP A 91 -32.30 1.10 8.07
C ASP A 91 -32.88 2.50 8.37
N ILE A 92 -32.94 3.42 7.40
CA ILE A 92 -33.64 4.71 7.57
C ILE A 92 -35.09 4.49 7.96
N ASP A 93 -35.76 3.54 7.31
CA ASP A 93 -37.15 3.20 7.61
C ASP A 93 -37.29 2.46 8.96
N ARG A 94 -36.39 1.54 9.24
CA ARG A 94 -36.35 0.76 10.47
C ARG A 94 -36.11 1.64 11.71
N PHE A 95 -35.25 2.64 11.61
CA PHE A 95 -34.88 3.53 12.69
C PHE A 95 -35.74 4.81 12.79
N ARG A 96 -36.99 4.83 12.28
CA ARG A 96 -37.86 6.01 12.33
C ARG A 96 -38.07 6.58 13.73
N SER A 97 -38.04 5.71 14.75
CA SER A 97 -38.20 6.10 16.17
C SER A 97 -36.90 6.28 16.91
N ASP A 98 -35.75 6.07 16.28
CA ASP A 98 -34.40 6.28 16.82
C ASP A 98 -33.64 7.31 15.96
N PRO A 99 -33.77 8.61 16.28
CA PRO A 99 -33.17 9.68 15.49
C PRO A 99 -31.65 9.58 15.35
N ALA A 100 -30.95 9.05 16.38
CA ALA A 100 -29.50 8.92 16.38
C ALA A 100 -29.04 7.88 15.35
N ARG A 101 -29.63 6.66 15.38
CA ARG A 101 -29.33 5.62 14.38
C ARG A 101 -29.80 6.01 12.98
N ARG A 102 -30.97 6.65 12.88
CA ARG A 102 -31.47 7.12 11.60
C ARG A 102 -30.52 8.12 10.94
N SER A 103 -29.96 9.05 11.69
CA SER A 103 -28.97 10.01 11.16
C SER A 103 -27.72 9.31 10.62
N VAL A 104 -27.26 8.22 11.26
CA VAL A 104 -26.13 7.41 10.74
C VAL A 104 -26.53 6.64 9.49
N ALA A 105 -27.79 6.12 9.41
CA ALA A 105 -28.29 5.47 8.20
C ALA A 105 -28.36 6.44 7.02
N GLU A 106 -28.83 7.68 7.25
CA GLU A 106 -28.85 8.76 6.25
C GLU A 106 -27.43 9.13 5.78
N TYR A 107 -26.48 9.18 6.71
CA TYR A 107 -25.04 9.34 6.40
C TYR A 107 -24.51 8.21 5.49
N TRP A 108 -24.83 6.95 5.80
CA TRP A 108 -24.42 5.81 4.97
C TRP A 108 -25.05 5.85 3.58
N LEU A 109 -26.33 6.24 3.48
CA LEU A 109 -26.97 6.38 2.19
C LEU A 109 -26.26 7.42 1.32
N ASP A 110 -25.95 8.60 1.89
CA ASP A 110 -25.21 9.67 1.18
C ASP A 110 -23.79 9.21 0.78
N PHE A 111 -23.11 8.52 1.66
CA PHE A 111 -21.76 7.99 1.41
C PHE A 111 -21.75 7.00 0.23
N PHE A 112 -22.65 6.01 0.26
CA PHE A 112 -22.74 5.00 -0.81
C PHE A 112 -23.20 5.60 -2.13
N ASP A 113 -24.22 6.43 -2.12
CA ASP A 113 -24.76 7.07 -3.33
C ASP A 113 -23.72 8.00 -3.97
N THR A 114 -22.99 8.76 -3.17
CA THR A 114 -21.90 9.61 -3.64
C THR A 114 -20.78 8.80 -4.25
N ASN A 115 -20.31 7.74 -3.59
CA ASN A 115 -19.24 6.89 -4.12
C ASN A 115 -19.68 6.15 -5.39
N PHE A 116 -20.91 5.65 -5.44
CA PHE A 116 -21.43 4.96 -6.62
C PHE A 116 -21.55 5.89 -7.82
N ARG A 117 -22.07 7.09 -7.60
CA ARG A 117 -22.14 8.13 -8.64
C ARG A 117 -20.74 8.55 -9.11
N THR A 118 -19.81 8.77 -8.20
CA THR A 118 -18.41 9.08 -8.54
C THR A 118 -17.80 7.96 -9.39
N TYR A 119 -17.94 6.71 -8.97
CA TYR A 119 -17.42 5.57 -9.71
C TYR A 119 -18.02 5.44 -11.12
N THR A 120 -19.36 5.54 -11.22
CA THR A 120 -20.05 5.32 -12.50
C THR A 120 -19.97 6.50 -13.46
N SER A 121 -20.15 7.72 -12.95
CA SER A 121 -20.33 8.91 -13.79
C SER A 121 -19.06 9.74 -13.96
N GLU A 122 -18.20 9.78 -12.93
CA GLU A 122 -16.97 10.60 -12.96
C GLU A 122 -15.75 9.79 -13.35
N PHE A 123 -15.63 8.56 -12.81
CA PHE A 123 -14.52 7.64 -13.12
C PHE A 123 -14.85 6.67 -14.26
N HIS A 124 -16.07 6.69 -14.80
CA HIS A 124 -16.51 5.81 -15.88
C HIS A 124 -16.23 4.33 -15.62
N ARG A 125 -16.30 3.90 -14.35
CA ARG A 125 -15.97 2.57 -13.85
C ARG A 125 -14.50 2.18 -14.09
N ASP A 126 -13.61 3.17 -14.14
CA ASP A 126 -12.18 2.99 -14.43
C ASP A 126 -11.29 3.68 -13.35
N ILE A 127 -11.00 2.92 -12.29
CA ILE A 127 -10.09 3.36 -11.22
C ILE A 127 -8.67 3.52 -11.74
N LEU A 128 -8.19 2.60 -12.60
CA LEU A 128 -6.82 2.66 -13.13
C LEU A 128 -6.65 3.85 -14.08
N GLY A 129 -7.63 4.13 -14.94
CA GLY A 129 -7.62 5.34 -15.78
C GLY A 129 -7.65 6.62 -14.96
N THR A 130 -8.35 6.63 -13.82
CA THR A 130 -8.36 7.79 -12.91
C THR A 130 -7.01 7.98 -12.23
N LEU A 131 -6.34 6.91 -11.78
CA LEU A 131 -4.97 6.97 -11.26
C LEU A 131 -3.98 7.46 -12.31
N LYS A 132 -4.10 6.96 -13.54
CA LYS A 132 -3.26 7.39 -14.67
C LYS A 132 -3.41 8.88 -14.92
N TRP A 133 -4.65 9.39 -14.96
CA TRP A 133 -4.92 10.81 -15.12
C TRP A 133 -4.31 11.64 -13.98
N LEU A 134 -4.46 11.23 -12.71
CA LEU A 134 -3.84 11.93 -11.57
C LEU A 134 -2.32 11.94 -11.65
N GLN A 135 -1.71 10.89 -12.17
CA GLN A 135 -0.28 10.83 -12.41
C GLN A 135 0.15 11.77 -13.55
N GLU A 136 -0.62 11.86 -14.64
CA GLU A 136 -0.37 12.78 -15.75
C GLU A 136 -0.50 14.25 -15.31
N GLU A 137 -1.40 14.55 -14.36
CA GLU A 137 -1.58 15.87 -13.77
C GLU A 137 -0.59 16.17 -12.61
N ASP A 138 0.38 15.31 -12.40
CA ASP A 138 1.43 15.52 -11.37
C ASP A 138 0.89 15.59 -9.93
N VAL A 139 -0.24 14.93 -9.66
CA VAL A 139 -0.86 14.85 -8.33
C VAL A 139 -0.30 13.68 -7.52
N ILE A 140 -0.02 12.58 -8.20
CA ILE A 140 0.52 11.35 -7.61
C ILE A 140 1.66 10.78 -8.45
N GLU A 141 2.44 9.88 -7.86
CA GLU A 141 3.32 8.94 -8.57
C GLU A 141 2.80 7.52 -8.33
N VAL A 142 2.46 6.80 -9.39
CA VAL A 142 2.05 5.41 -9.30
C VAL A 142 3.27 4.49 -9.35
N LEU A 143 3.29 3.50 -8.49
CA LEU A 143 4.36 2.51 -8.32
C LEU A 143 3.82 1.10 -8.61
N THR A 144 4.73 0.17 -8.87
CA THR A 144 4.39 -1.25 -8.97
C THR A 144 4.88 -2.05 -7.74
N SER A 145 4.58 -3.34 -7.74
CA SER A 145 5.00 -4.31 -6.74
C SER A 145 5.23 -5.67 -7.41
N ALA A 146 5.57 -6.71 -6.63
CA ALA A 146 5.61 -8.08 -7.11
C ALA A 146 4.23 -8.52 -7.62
N ALA A 147 4.19 -9.34 -8.67
CA ALA A 147 2.99 -9.68 -9.45
C ALA A 147 1.78 -10.08 -8.59
N THR A 148 2.02 -10.85 -7.54
CA THR A 148 0.98 -11.38 -6.63
C THR A 148 1.28 -11.09 -5.16
N HIS A 149 2.00 -10.01 -4.87
CA HIS A 149 2.44 -9.67 -3.52
C HIS A 149 3.28 -10.76 -2.85
N ALA A 150 4.19 -11.40 -3.62
CA ALA A 150 4.99 -12.51 -3.11
C ALA A 150 6.01 -12.06 -2.07
N PHE A 151 6.20 -12.84 -1.01
CA PHE A 151 7.25 -12.61 -0.02
C PHE A 151 8.61 -13.03 -0.61
N LEU A 152 9.21 -12.14 -1.43
CA LEU A 152 10.38 -12.42 -2.27
C LEU A 152 11.58 -13.05 -1.55
N PRO A 153 11.93 -12.65 -0.29
CA PRO A 153 13.09 -13.23 0.41
C PRO A 153 13.03 -14.74 0.63
N LEU A 154 11.83 -15.32 0.76
CA LEU A 154 11.63 -16.75 1.05
C LEU A 154 11.48 -17.62 -0.21
N LEU A 155 11.43 -17.00 -1.39
CA LEU A 155 11.45 -17.76 -2.65
C LEU A 155 12.87 -18.26 -2.94
N GLU A 156 13.03 -19.60 -3.05
CA GLU A 156 14.32 -20.22 -3.29
C GLU A 156 14.72 -20.27 -4.77
N CYS A 157 13.76 -20.14 -5.70
CA CYS A 157 14.04 -20.11 -7.14
C CYS A 157 14.18 -18.67 -7.64
N ASP A 158 15.32 -18.34 -8.20
CA ASP A 158 15.59 -17.03 -8.79
C ASP A 158 14.65 -16.71 -9.98
N SER A 159 14.20 -17.74 -10.72
CA SER A 159 13.17 -17.62 -11.77
C SER A 159 11.83 -17.11 -11.23
N SER A 160 11.44 -17.53 -10.02
CA SER A 160 10.22 -17.03 -9.36
C SER A 160 10.35 -15.57 -8.99
N ILE A 161 11.47 -15.14 -8.40
CA ILE A 161 11.72 -13.73 -8.07
C ILE A 161 11.71 -12.88 -9.35
N PHE A 162 12.42 -13.33 -10.39
CA PHE A 162 12.41 -12.68 -11.69
C PHE A 162 11.00 -12.53 -12.25
N ALA A 163 10.20 -13.61 -12.26
CA ALA A 163 8.84 -13.57 -12.79
C ALA A 163 7.94 -12.61 -12.01
N GLN A 164 8.02 -12.60 -10.68
CA GLN A 164 7.26 -11.69 -9.81
C GLN A 164 7.60 -10.22 -10.10
N VAL A 165 8.88 -9.88 -10.24
CA VAL A 165 9.32 -8.49 -10.51
C VAL A 165 8.98 -8.10 -11.95
N ARG A 166 9.32 -8.94 -12.95
CA ARG A 166 9.08 -8.68 -14.38
C ARG A 166 7.60 -8.47 -14.69
N LEU A 167 6.72 -9.35 -14.21
CA LEU A 167 5.28 -9.19 -14.41
C LEU A 167 4.73 -7.96 -13.66
N GLY A 168 5.37 -7.59 -12.53
CA GLY A 168 5.08 -6.34 -11.87
C GLY A 168 5.27 -5.14 -12.80
N VAL A 169 6.40 -5.07 -13.46
CA VAL A 169 6.74 -4.01 -14.40
C VAL A 169 5.84 -4.07 -15.64
N GLU A 170 5.70 -5.23 -16.29
CA GLU A 170 4.87 -5.37 -17.49
C GLU A 170 3.40 -5.02 -17.28
N THR A 171 2.84 -5.39 -16.12
CA THR A 171 1.45 -5.05 -15.79
C THR A 171 1.29 -3.56 -15.56
N TYR A 172 2.25 -2.93 -14.90
CA TYR A 172 2.25 -1.48 -14.74
C TYR A 172 2.31 -0.79 -16.10
N GLU A 173 3.25 -1.17 -16.98
CA GLU A 173 3.38 -0.61 -18.35
C GLU A 173 2.09 -0.75 -19.16
N LYS A 174 1.41 -1.89 -19.04
CA LYS A 174 0.13 -2.16 -19.68
C LYS A 174 -0.96 -1.13 -19.35
N TYR A 175 -1.02 -0.67 -18.10
CA TYR A 175 -2.10 0.21 -17.64
C TYR A 175 -1.71 1.69 -17.62
N PHE A 176 -0.42 2.02 -17.46
CA PHE A 176 0.05 3.38 -17.27
C PHE A 176 0.86 3.94 -18.44
N ASP A 177 1.13 3.13 -19.50
CA ASP A 177 1.85 3.50 -20.72
C ASP A 177 3.24 4.15 -20.46
N ARG A 178 3.87 3.77 -19.34
CA ARG A 178 5.21 4.24 -18.95
C ARG A 178 5.90 3.19 -18.08
N HIS A 179 7.20 3.32 -17.91
CA HIS A 179 7.97 2.47 -17.01
C HIS A 179 7.83 2.92 -15.55
N PRO A 180 7.67 2.00 -14.55
CA PRO A 180 7.61 2.37 -13.14
C PRO A 180 9.00 2.78 -12.63
N ARG A 181 9.08 3.89 -11.89
CA ARG A 181 10.33 4.31 -11.26
C ARG A 181 10.57 3.64 -9.91
N GLY A 182 9.51 3.51 -9.12
CA GLY A 182 9.55 2.94 -7.78
C GLY A 182 8.88 1.58 -7.69
N PHE A 183 9.32 0.79 -6.72
CA PHE A 183 8.80 -0.55 -6.44
C PHE A 183 8.50 -0.69 -4.96
N TRP A 184 7.32 -1.21 -4.64
CA TRP A 184 7.01 -1.65 -3.29
C TRP A 184 7.42 -3.11 -3.12
N LEU A 185 8.41 -3.36 -2.27
CA LEU A 185 8.68 -4.73 -1.85
C LEU A 185 7.54 -5.20 -0.95
N PRO A 186 6.84 -6.31 -1.30
CA PRO A 186 5.85 -6.88 -0.41
C PRO A 186 6.39 -7.00 1.01
N GLU A 187 5.64 -6.50 2.00
CA GLU A 187 6.00 -6.50 3.42
C GLU A 187 7.27 -5.68 3.77
N CYS A 188 7.69 -4.73 2.93
CA CYS A 188 9.01 -4.11 3.01
C CYS A 188 10.16 -5.12 3.11
N ALA A 189 9.94 -6.36 2.61
CA ALA A 189 10.83 -7.48 2.84
C ALA A 189 12.02 -7.47 1.89
N TYR A 190 13.20 -7.34 2.45
CA TYR A 190 14.48 -7.31 1.74
C TYR A 190 15.41 -8.42 2.24
N ARG A 191 16.21 -8.98 1.34
CA ARG A 191 17.39 -9.79 1.66
C ARG A 191 18.57 -9.42 0.75
N PRO A 192 19.80 -9.40 1.28
CA PRO A 192 21.01 -9.25 0.49
C PRO A 192 21.30 -10.51 -0.36
N ALA A 193 22.38 -10.47 -1.12
CA ALA A 193 22.89 -11.65 -1.81
C ALA A 193 23.25 -12.75 -0.79
N LEU A 194 22.90 -13.99 -1.10
CA LEU A 194 23.16 -15.11 -0.21
C LEU A 194 23.71 -16.34 -0.98
N TRP A 195 24.53 -17.13 -0.30
CA TRP A 195 25.03 -18.37 -0.85
C TRP A 195 23.94 -19.46 -0.85
N SER A 196 23.68 -20.06 -2.02
CA SER A 196 22.80 -21.23 -2.14
C SER A 196 23.61 -22.51 -2.04
N PRO A 197 23.51 -23.27 -0.94
CA PRO A 197 24.23 -24.56 -0.81
C PRO A 197 23.77 -25.58 -1.85
N ARG A 198 22.49 -25.57 -2.23
CA ARG A 198 21.89 -26.48 -3.20
C ARG A 198 22.43 -26.24 -4.60
N GLU A 199 22.47 -24.99 -5.03
CA GLU A 199 22.82 -24.60 -6.40
C GLU A 199 24.31 -24.26 -6.54
N ARG A 200 25.01 -24.09 -5.41
CA ARG A 200 26.44 -23.75 -5.32
C ARG A 200 26.81 -22.46 -6.04
N TYR A 201 25.94 -21.47 -5.95
CA TYR A 201 26.25 -20.12 -6.43
C TYR A 201 25.70 -19.05 -5.47
N MET A 202 26.18 -17.82 -5.68
CA MET A 202 25.70 -16.65 -4.93
C MET A 202 24.43 -16.13 -5.59
N ARG A 203 23.29 -16.31 -4.93
CA ARG A 203 22.01 -15.78 -5.37
C ARG A 203 22.00 -14.26 -5.29
N LYS A 204 21.39 -13.62 -6.26
CA LYS A 204 21.28 -12.15 -6.31
C LYS A 204 20.53 -11.62 -5.08
N ALA A 205 20.95 -10.42 -4.61
CA ALA A 205 20.14 -9.61 -3.71
C ALA A 205 18.84 -9.16 -4.38
N ILE A 206 17.83 -8.83 -3.59
CA ILE A 206 16.52 -8.40 -4.15
C ILE A 206 16.68 -7.13 -5.00
N ASP A 207 17.46 -6.16 -4.56
CA ASP A 207 17.73 -4.93 -5.30
C ASP A 207 18.41 -5.15 -6.67
N GLN A 208 19.17 -6.24 -6.84
CA GLN A 208 19.76 -6.58 -8.14
C GLN A 208 18.72 -7.06 -9.17
N TRP A 209 17.60 -7.65 -8.71
CA TRP A 209 16.48 -7.97 -9.58
C TRP A 209 15.73 -6.71 -9.96
N LEU A 210 15.52 -5.78 -9.03
CA LEU A 210 14.90 -4.48 -9.29
C LEU A 210 15.74 -3.66 -10.28
N SER A 211 17.06 -3.61 -10.06
CA SER A 211 18.01 -2.93 -10.99
C SER A 211 17.95 -3.50 -12.40
N GLY A 212 17.84 -4.84 -12.52
CA GLY A 212 17.73 -5.54 -13.81
C GLY A 212 16.48 -5.17 -14.60
N GLU A 213 15.42 -4.77 -13.92
CA GLU A 213 14.17 -4.30 -14.49
C GLU A 213 14.07 -2.76 -14.53
N GLY A 214 15.15 -2.01 -14.31
CA GLY A 214 15.18 -0.56 -14.44
C GLY A 214 14.51 0.23 -13.30
N ILE A 215 14.21 -0.41 -12.19
CA ILE A 215 13.63 0.27 -11.02
C ILE A 215 14.70 1.17 -10.36
N GLU A 216 14.31 2.40 -10.06
CA GLU A 216 15.21 3.42 -9.53
C GLU A 216 15.26 3.44 -7.99
N TYR A 217 14.13 3.09 -7.33
CA TYR A 217 14.05 3.10 -5.87
C TYR A 217 13.02 2.14 -5.30
N PHE A 218 13.19 1.80 -4.01
CA PHE A 218 12.25 1.01 -3.22
C PHE A 218 12.25 1.44 -1.74
N PHE A 219 11.38 0.82 -0.94
CA PHE A 219 11.19 1.11 0.48
C PHE A 219 11.69 -0.05 1.33
N ALA A 220 12.25 0.27 2.49
CA ALA A 220 12.68 -0.70 3.49
C ALA A 220 12.16 -0.34 4.88
N GLU A 221 12.13 -1.33 5.77
CA GLU A 221 11.87 -1.07 7.20
C GLU A 221 12.99 -0.22 7.81
N SER A 222 12.66 0.53 8.86
CA SER A 222 13.59 1.43 9.53
C SER A 222 14.91 0.77 9.94
N VAL A 223 14.83 -0.44 10.52
CA VAL A 223 16.02 -1.20 10.95
C VAL A 223 16.91 -1.59 9.78
N GLY A 224 16.34 -1.91 8.61
CA GLY A 224 17.10 -2.20 7.41
C GLY A 224 18.03 -1.04 6.99
N ILE A 225 17.66 0.19 7.36
CA ILE A 225 18.48 1.39 7.12
C ILE A 225 19.40 1.67 8.32
N THR A 226 18.86 1.72 9.56
CA THR A 226 19.63 2.15 10.73
C THR A 226 20.74 1.19 11.12
N ASP A 227 20.56 -0.10 10.82
CA ASP A 227 21.53 -1.16 11.09
C ASP A 227 22.47 -1.43 9.90
N ALA A 228 22.23 -0.76 8.75
CA ALA A 228 23.08 -0.88 7.57
C ALA A 228 24.46 -0.29 7.79
N SER A 229 25.42 -0.80 7.04
CA SER A 229 26.81 -0.34 7.06
C SER A 229 27.15 0.45 5.79
N PHE A 230 27.94 1.54 5.92
CA PHE A 230 28.48 2.24 4.76
C PHE A 230 29.49 1.36 4.02
N VAL A 231 29.38 1.26 2.70
CA VAL A 231 30.32 0.51 1.87
C VAL A 231 31.66 1.23 1.76
N GLU A 232 31.65 2.57 1.75
CA GLU A 232 32.85 3.39 1.74
C GLU A 232 33.12 3.98 3.14
N ASN A 233 34.33 3.81 3.66
CA ASN A 233 34.76 4.25 4.99
C ASN A 233 34.82 5.81 5.19
N ARG A 234 34.14 6.60 4.39
CA ARG A 234 34.18 8.06 4.45
C ARG A 234 33.41 8.67 5.63
N HIS A 235 32.56 7.88 6.30
CA HIS A 235 31.63 8.37 7.34
C HIS A 235 31.67 7.52 8.62
N GLN A 236 32.86 7.20 9.13
CA GLN A 236 33.05 6.29 10.29
C GLN A 236 32.36 6.72 11.60
N GLU A 237 31.83 7.94 11.68
CA GLU A 237 31.19 8.45 12.91
C GLU A 237 29.68 8.65 12.85
N ILE A 238 29.04 8.38 11.68
CA ILE A 238 27.61 8.63 11.50
C ILE A 238 26.91 7.34 11.04
N SER A 239 25.94 6.85 11.81
CA SER A 239 25.08 5.74 11.39
C SER A 239 24.07 6.18 10.32
N PRO A 240 23.66 5.31 9.39
CA PRO A 240 22.57 5.59 8.48
C PRO A 240 21.27 5.95 9.22
N THR A 241 20.47 6.83 8.65
CA THR A 241 19.20 7.31 9.22
C THR A 241 18.08 7.22 8.21
N THR A 242 16.82 7.16 8.67
CA THR A 242 15.64 7.13 7.79
C THR A 242 15.29 8.49 7.17
N PHE A 243 16.10 9.53 7.44
CA PHE A 243 15.83 10.90 6.98
C PHE A 243 16.48 11.25 5.64
N ARG A 244 17.08 10.28 4.96
CA ARG A 244 17.68 10.46 3.64
C ARG A 244 17.63 9.17 2.83
N GLY A 245 17.79 9.29 1.50
CA GLY A 245 17.98 8.15 0.61
C GLY A 245 19.43 7.67 0.59
N TYR A 246 19.61 6.40 0.25
CA TYR A 246 20.91 5.74 0.06
C TYR A 246 20.92 4.97 -1.24
N LEU A 247 22.10 4.65 -1.75
CA LEU A 247 22.30 3.70 -2.82
C LEU A 247 22.66 2.33 -2.25
N LEU A 248 22.18 1.28 -2.89
CA LEU A 248 22.73 -0.06 -2.73
C LEU A 248 23.79 -0.34 -3.79
N PRO A 249 24.63 -1.37 -3.64
CA PRO A 249 25.66 -1.71 -4.62
C PRO A 249 25.12 -1.95 -6.05
N SER A 250 23.86 -2.30 -6.22
CA SER A 250 23.18 -2.41 -7.51
C SER A 250 22.93 -1.09 -8.21
N GLY A 251 23.07 0.04 -7.50
CA GLY A 251 22.70 1.38 -7.94
C GLY A 251 21.25 1.77 -7.68
N VAL A 252 20.39 0.88 -7.17
CA VAL A 252 19.03 1.22 -6.77
C VAL A 252 19.04 2.05 -5.50
N SER A 253 18.19 3.06 -5.44
CA SER A 253 18.02 3.90 -4.24
C SER A 253 17.08 3.21 -3.24
N VAL A 254 17.36 3.37 -1.95
CA VAL A 254 16.52 2.85 -0.87
C VAL A 254 16.17 3.94 0.14
N PHE A 255 14.94 3.87 0.65
CA PHE A 255 14.40 4.80 1.64
C PHE A 255 13.80 4.02 2.81
N GLY A 256 14.10 4.45 4.04
CA GLY A 256 13.56 3.83 5.24
C GLY A 256 12.25 4.46 5.71
N ARG A 257 11.37 3.65 6.27
CA ARG A 257 10.15 4.10 6.92
C ARG A 257 10.47 4.97 8.14
N ASN A 258 9.81 6.13 8.27
CA ASN A 258 9.95 6.97 9.46
C ASN A 258 9.14 6.42 10.64
N THR A 259 9.82 6.12 11.73
CA THR A 259 9.22 5.47 12.91
C THR A 259 8.22 6.36 13.64
N ALA A 260 8.47 7.69 13.74
CA ALA A 260 7.61 8.60 14.47
C ALA A 260 6.23 8.72 13.79
N THR A 261 6.22 8.98 12.48
CA THR A 261 4.98 9.06 11.69
C THR A 261 4.27 7.71 11.60
N GLY A 262 5.04 6.61 11.48
CA GLY A 262 4.49 5.25 11.50
C GLY A 262 3.74 4.95 12.80
N LYS A 263 4.34 5.18 13.96
CA LYS A 263 3.73 4.95 15.28
C LYS A 263 2.47 5.78 15.49
N GLN A 264 2.44 7.04 15.03
CA GLN A 264 1.30 7.93 15.23
C GLN A 264 0.04 7.47 14.48
N VAL A 265 0.19 6.68 13.44
CA VAL A 265 -0.93 6.15 12.64
C VAL A 265 -1.23 4.69 13.01
N TRP A 266 -0.21 3.83 13.11
CA TRP A 266 -0.39 2.38 13.30
C TRP A 266 -0.49 1.90 14.74
N SER A 267 0.02 2.67 15.73
CA SER A 267 0.05 2.18 17.10
C SER A 267 -1.36 1.95 17.66
N PRO A 268 -1.65 0.80 18.25
CA PRO A 268 -2.92 0.56 18.93
C PRO A 268 -3.14 1.48 20.15
N ASP A 269 -2.05 1.98 20.74
CA ASP A 269 -2.11 2.82 21.95
C ASP A 269 -2.11 4.32 21.65
N LEU A 270 -1.37 4.73 20.59
CA LEU A 270 -1.13 6.14 20.27
C LEU A 270 -1.73 6.55 18.93
N GLY A 271 -2.08 5.59 18.08
CA GLY A 271 -2.56 5.83 16.73
C GLY A 271 -3.90 6.56 16.68
N TYR A 272 -4.04 7.43 15.68
CA TYR A 272 -5.30 8.16 15.46
C TYR A 272 -6.53 7.25 15.30
N PRO A 273 -6.46 6.08 14.62
CA PRO A 273 -7.63 5.21 14.45
C PRO A 273 -8.32 4.79 15.74
N GLY A 274 -7.60 4.78 16.88
CA GLY A 274 -8.13 4.48 18.20
C GLY A 274 -8.90 5.62 18.87
N ASP A 275 -9.08 6.78 18.25
CA ASP A 275 -9.81 7.91 18.84
C ASP A 275 -11.26 7.51 19.16
N PRO A 276 -11.75 7.78 20.40
CA PRO A 276 -13.07 7.33 20.86
C PRO A 276 -14.27 7.95 20.11
N TYR A 277 -14.05 8.89 19.21
CA TYR A 277 -15.08 9.51 18.38
C TYR A 277 -15.14 8.95 16.96
N TYR A 278 -14.16 8.13 16.56
CA TYR A 278 -14.13 7.52 15.24
C TYR A 278 -15.01 6.28 15.12
N LEU A 279 -15.34 5.92 13.88
CA LEU A 279 -16.20 4.78 13.59
C LEU A 279 -15.56 3.47 14.06
N GLU A 280 -16.34 2.65 14.76
CA GLU A 280 -15.92 1.31 15.16
C GLU A 280 -15.96 0.36 13.97
N PHE A 281 -14.87 -0.31 13.69
CA PHE A 281 -14.74 -1.19 12.55
C PHE A 281 -15.46 -2.54 12.72
N HIS A 282 -15.37 -3.17 13.90
CA HIS A 282 -15.77 -4.57 14.09
C HIS A 282 -17.27 -4.76 14.35
N GLU A 283 -17.94 -3.77 14.95
CA GLU A 283 -19.34 -3.90 15.33
C GLU A 283 -20.26 -3.50 14.18
N LYS A 284 -20.90 -4.50 13.57
CA LYS A 284 -21.88 -4.33 12.50
C LYS A 284 -23.31 -4.57 13.02
N GLU A 285 -24.28 -3.81 12.54
CA GLU A 285 -25.69 -4.02 12.82
C GLU A 285 -26.13 -5.38 12.23
N PRO A 286 -26.76 -6.28 13.01
CA PRO A 286 -27.01 -7.66 12.59
C PRO A 286 -27.87 -7.80 11.32
N GLU A 287 -28.83 -6.90 11.10
CA GLU A 287 -29.75 -7.01 9.97
C GLU A 287 -29.20 -6.40 8.68
N SER A 288 -28.56 -5.24 8.76
CA SER A 288 -28.06 -4.52 7.59
C SER A 288 -26.56 -4.75 7.34
N GLY A 289 -25.80 -5.15 8.36
CA GLY A 289 -24.35 -5.23 8.29
C GLY A 289 -23.66 -3.86 8.24
N LEU A 290 -24.38 -2.75 8.44
CA LEU A 290 -23.80 -1.41 8.49
C LEU A 290 -23.23 -1.10 9.89
N ARG A 291 -22.31 -0.15 9.97
CA ARG A 291 -21.63 0.25 11.22
C ARG A 291 -22.31 1.48 11.81
N TYR A 292 -22.68 1.42 13.09
CA TYR A 292 -23.42 2.48 13.79
C TYR A 292 -22.72 3.00 15.04
N ARG A 293 -21.64 2.34 15.44
CA ARG A 293 -20.99 2.61 16.72
C ARG A 293 -19.68 3.35 16.51
N ARG A 294 -19.25 4.07 17.53
CA ARG A 294 -17.90 4.64 17.60
C ARG A 294 -17.01 3.83 18.54
N VAL A 295 -15.71 3.97 18.44
CA VAL A 295 -14.73 3.25 19.27
C VAL A 295 -15.02 3.38 20.76
N THR A 296 -15.32 4.59 21.24
CA THR A 296 -15.78 4.93 22.62
C THR A 296 -14.78 4.61 23.73
N GLY A 297 -13.96 3.56 23.61
CA GLY A 297 -13.03 3.11 24.67
C GLY A 297 -13.72 2.51 25.90
N ALA A 298 -14.99 2.08 25.81
CA ALA A 298 -15.79 1.49 26.88
C ALA A 298 -16.60 0.29 26.36
N PRO A 299 -17.01 -0.65 27.25
CA PRO A 299 -17.79 -1.82 26.84
C PRO A 299 -19.10 -1.48 26.11
N GLU A 300 -19.80 -0.44 26.56
CA GLU A 300 -21.00 0.04 25.89
C GLU A 300 -20.62 1.14 24.90
N LYS A 301 -20.65 0.79 23.61
CA LYS A 301 -20.29 1.70 22.53
C LYS A 301 -21.43 2.67 22.22
N ARG A 302 -21.07 3.95 22.05
CA ARG A 302 -22.02 5.03 21.73
C ARG A 302 -22.27 5.08 20.22
N ILE A 303 -23.37 5.71 19.83
CA ILE A 303 -23.67 5.96 18.41
C ILE A 303 -22.64 6.89 17.82
N TYR A 304 -22.24 6.61 16.58
CA TYR A 304 -21.31 7.40 15.78
C TYR A 304 -21.93 8.74 15.39
N ASP A 305 -21.11 9.78 15.37
CA ASP A 305 -21.49 11.12 14.89
C ASP A 305 -20.43 11.60 13.89
N PRO A 306 -20.72 11.57 12.58
CA PRO A 306 -19.77 11.95 11.53
C PRO A 306 -19.31 13.41 11.64
N ASN A 307 -20.11 14.32 12.22
CA ASN A 307 -19.72 15.71 12.38
C ASN A 307 -18.69 15.90 13.49
N ILE A 308 -18.81 15.13 14.58
CA ILE A 308 -17.79 15.13 15.63
C ILE A 308 -16.51 14.49 15.10
N ALA A 309 -16.59 13.37 14.40
CA ALA A 309 -15.45 12.69 13.80
C ALA A 309 -14.68 13.61 12.84
N ARG A 310 -15.37 14.36 11.96
CA ARG A 310 -14.73 15.34 11.06
C ARG A 310 -13.92 16.42 11.81
N ARG A 311 -14.46 16.96 12.90
CA ARG A 311 -13.70 17.93 13.73
C ARG A 311 -12.46 17.28 14.38
N ARG A 312 -12.54 16.01 14.76
CA ARG A 312 -11.38 15.27 15.27
C ARG A 312 -10.30 15.08 14.20
N VAL A 313 -10.71 14.77 12.97
CA VAL A 313 -9.80 14.69 11.81
C VAL A 313 -8.97 15.96 11.65
N GLU A 314 -9.59 17.13 11.70
CA GLU A 314 -8.88 18.41 11.60
C GLU A 314 -7.84 18.61 12.72
N VAL A 315 -8.18 18.20 13.95
CA VAL A 315 -7.25 18.25 15.08
C VAL A 315 -6.05 17.33 14.84
N HIS A 316 -6.31 16.10 14.39
CA HIS A 316 -5.28 15.11 14.15
C HIS A 316 -4.40 15.48 12.94
N ALA A 317 -4.95 16.09 11.89
CA ALA A 317 -4.17 16.59 10.75
C ALA A 317 -3.19 17.69 11.19
N ARG A 318 -3.66 18.68 11.95
CA ARG A 318 -2.79 19.72 12.52
C ARG A 318 -1.71 19.15 13.42
N HIS A 319 -2.06 18.18 14.27
CA HIS A 319 -1.10 17.50 15.15
C HIS A 319 -0.03 16.76 14.33
N PHE A 320 -0.43 16.06 13.26
CA PHE A 320 0.51 15.30 12.44
C PHE A 320 1.53 16.21 11.72
N VAL A 321 1.07 17.35 11.19
CA VAL A 321 1.98 18.34 10.59
C VAL A 321 2.93 18.91 11.64
N SER A 322 2.43 19.24 12.84
CA SER A 322 3.29 19.71 13.93
C SER A 322 4.27 18.64 14.45
N LEU A 323 3.87 17.37 14.43
CA LEU A 323 4.78 16.24 14.73
C LEU A 323 5.93 16.19 13.73
N MET A 324 5.64 16.29 12.43
CA MET A 324 6.67 16.29 11.39
C MET A 324 7.61 17.49 11.52
N GLU A 325 7.09 18.70 11.81
CA GLU A 325 7.90 19.88 12.07
C GLU A 325 8.87 19.63 13.25
N ALA A 326 8.36 19.12 14.36
CA ALA A 326 9.19 18.80 15.54
C ALA A 326 10.25 17.72 15.27
N VAL A 327 9.92 16.73 14.44
CA VAL A 327 10.86 15.68 14.02
C VAL A 327 11.98 16.28 13.14
N PHE A 328 11.64 17.16 12.20
CA PHE A 328 12.63 17.84 11.38
C PHE A 328 13.54 18.78 12.21
N ASP A 329 12.98 19.49 13.18
CA ASP A 329 13.75 20.40 14.04
C ASP A 329 14.81 19.67 14.90
N GLN A 330 14.58 18.37 15.16
CA GLN A 330 15.53 17.52 15.90
C GLN A 330 16.49 16.76 14.99
N THR A 331 16.37 16.92 13.67
CA THR A 331 17.13 16.16 12.69
C THR A 331 18.25 17.03 12.11
N GLU A 332 19.51 16.70 12.45
CA GLU A 332 20.68 17.30 11.84
C GLU A 332 21.22 16.36 10.76
N ILE A 333 21.03 16.72 9.49
CA ILE A 333 21.65 16.00 8.37
C ILE A 333 22.54 16.97 7.61
N PRO A 334 23.89 16.81 7.71
CA PRO A 334 24.80 17.60 6.92
C PRO A 334 24.59 17.36 5.42
N GLU A 335 24.60 18.44 4.64
CA GLU A 335 24.67 18.43 3.16
C GLU A 335 23.49 17.80 2.41
N ALA A 336 22.37 17.43 3.09
CA ALA A 336 21.18 16.90 2.43
C ALA A 336 19.92 17.55 2.98
N ARG A 337 18.88 17.64 2.15
CA ARG A 337 17.56 18.02 2.62
C ARG A 337 16.88 16.81 3.24
N PRO A 338 16.48 16.83 4.53
CA PRO A 338 15.88 15.67 5.17
C PRO A 338 14.52 15.31 4.53
N VAL A 339 14.24 14.03 4.48
CA VAL A 339 12.95 13.48 4.02
C VAL A 339 12.32 12.60 5.10
N ILE A 340 11.04 12.79 5.36
CA ILE A 340 10.20 11.87 6.13
C ILE A 340 9.42 11.01 5.14
N VAL A 341 9.66 9.71 5.15
CA VAL A 341 8.96 8.74 4.32
C VAL A 341 7.97 7.97 5.18
N SER A 342 6.68 8.06 4.83
CA SER A 342 5.58 7.48 5.59
C SER A 342 4.78 6.51 4.73
N PRO A 343 5.21 5.23 4.62
CA PRO A 343 4.47 4.21 3.92
C PRO A 343 3.41 3.58 4.82
N TYR A 344 2.23 3.34 4.25
CA TYR A 344 1.10 2.68 4.90
C TYR A 344 0.33 1.84 3.89
N ASP A 345 -0.42 0.84 4.39
CA ASP A 345 -1.43 0.20 3.57
C ASP A 345 -2.55 1.18 3.22
N CYS A 346 -2.93 1.21 1.95
CA CYS A 346 -3.97 2.10 1.46
C CYS A 346 -5.32 1.81 2.12
N GLU A 347 -5.63 0.54 2.35
CA GLU A 347 -6.88 0.06 2.93
C GLU A 347 -7.05 0.45 4.41
N LEU A 348 -5.95 0.82 5.08
CA LEU A 348 -6.04 1.43 6.41
C LEU A 348 -6.94 2.67 6.36
N PHE A 349 -6.77 3.50 5.33
CA PHE A 349 -7.49 4.76 5.17
C PHE A 349 -8.83 4.54 4.46
N GLY A 350 -9.91 4.60 5.22
CA GLY A 350 -11.28 4.44 4.76
C GLY A 350 -11.89 3.09 5.12
N HIS A 351 -11.18 1.97 4.95
CA HIS A 351 -11.69 0.64 5.30
C HIS A 351 -11.50 0.34 6.79
N TRP A 352 -10.25 0.24 7.27
CA TRP A 352 -9.97 -0.02 8.70
C TRP A 352 -10.18 1.21 9.58
N TRP A 353 -9.82 2.38 9.09
CA TRP A 353 -10.03 3.68 9.71
C TRP A 353 -10.90 4.56 8.79
N HIS A 354 -12.18 4.57 9.03
CA HIS A 354 -13.18 5.21 8.15
C HIS A 354 -12.85 6.67 7.83
N GLU A 355 -12.35 7.42 8.80
CA GLU A 355 -11.99 8.82 8.66
C GLU A 355 -10.62 9.06 8.00
N GLY A 356 -9.87 8.00 7.74
CA GLY A 356 -8.48 8.07 7.27
C GLY A 356 -8.29 8.82 5.96
N VAL A 357 -9.19 8.69 4.99
CA VAL A 357 -9.12 9.43 3.72
C VAL A 357 -9.33 10.93 3.96
N PHE A 358 -10.29 11.31 4.81
CA PHE A 358 -10.48 12.72 5.18
C PHE A 358 -9.27 13.27 5.93
N TRP A 359 -8.60 12.45 6.73
CA TRP A 359 -7.39 12.83 7.42
C TRP A 359 -6.26 13.13 6.43
N ILE A 360 -6.03 12.28 5.42
CA ILE A 360 -5.06 12.54 4.35
C ILE A 360 -5.35 13.89 3.69
N GLU A 361 -6.59 14.12 3.29
CA GLU A 361 -7.03 15.35 2.65
C GLU A 361 -6.74 16.58 3.52
N GLN A 362 -7.05 16.51 4.82
CA GLN A 362 -6.79 17.63 5.75
C GLN A 362 -5.30 17.82 6.04
N VAL A 363 -4.50 16.76 6.09
CA VAL A 363 -3.03 16.87 6.22
C VAL A 363 -2.44 17.69 5.07
N TYR A 364 -2.87 17.43 3.84
CA TYR A 364 -2.34 18.19 2.69
C TYR A 364 -2.83 19.63 2.64
N ARG A 365 -4.05 19.93 3.09
CA ARG A 365 -4.50 21.32 3.26
C ARG A 365 -3.70 22.05 4.34
N GLU A 366 -3.39 21.40 5.46
CA GLU A 366 -2.55 21.97 6.52
C GLU A 366 -1.10 22.21 6.04
N LEU A 367 -0.53 21.28 5.26
CA LEU A 367 0.81 21.42 4.68
C LEU A 367 0.87 22.59 3.69
N ASP A 368 -0.14 22.75 2.84
CA ASP A 368 -0.24 23.85 1.88
C ASP A 368 -0.33 25.21 2.61
N GLN A 369 -1.18 25.31 3.63
CA GLN A 369 -1.37 26.55 4.41
C GLN A 369 -0.10 26.97 5.17
N ARG A 370 0.63 26.02 5.75
CA ARG A 370 1.84 26.31 6.55
C ARG A 370 3.08 26.55 5.69
N SER A 371 3.19 25.85 4.57
CA SER A 371 4.34 25.93 3.66
C SER A 371 5.71 25.68 4.32
N THR A 372 5.73 25.00 5.46
CA THR A 372 6.96 24.70 6.23
C THR A 372 7.67 23.45 5.71
N ILE A 373 6.89 22.49 5.22
CA ILE A 373 7.36 21.19 4.71
C ILE A 373 6.97 21.09 3.23
N GLU A 374 7.87 20.59 2.42
CA GLU A 374 7.61 20.36 1.00
C GLU A 374 7.07 18.96 0.76
N CYS A 375 5.99 18.81 -0.03
CA CYS A 375 5.48 17.53 -0.46
C CYS A 375 6.16 17.12 -1.77
N ARG A 376 6.77 15.94 -1.82
CA ARG A 376 7.37 15.36 -3.04
C ARG A 376 7.15 13.85 -3.09
N SER A 377 7.06 13.32 -4.28
CA SER A 377 7.28 11.89 -4.49
C SER A 377 8.78 11.57 -4.36
N LEU A 378 9.12 10.30 -4.14
CA LEU A 378 10.53 9.91 -4.08
C LEU A 378 11.18 9.90 -5.47
N GLY A 379 10.41 9.72 -6.54
CA GLY A 379 10.90 9.95 -7.89
C GLY A 379 11.44 11.36 -8.09
N GLU A 380 10.66 12.37 -7.68
CA GLU A 380 11.13 13.77 -7.71
C GLU A 380 12.28 14.04 -6.74
N TYR A 381 12.27 13.39 -5.58
CA TYR A 381 13.35 13.56 -4.59
C TYR A 381 14.67 13.03 -5.14
N ILE A 382 14.71 11.86 -5.78
CA ILE A 382 15.95 11.31 -6.35
C ILE A 382 16.47 12.14 -7.53
N ASP A 383 15.61 12.74 -8.34
CA ASP A 383 16.04 13.63 -9.43
C ASP A 383 16.91 14.79 -8.93
N HIS A 384 16.64 15.25 -7.72
CA HIS A 384 17.37 16.41 -7.14
C HIS A 384 18.52 15.99 -6.23
N TYR A 385 18.39 14.90 -5.45
CA TYR A 385 19.28 14.64 -4.32
C TYR A 385 20.13 13.37 -4.46
N ARG A 386 19.84 12.49 -5.41
CA ARG A 386 20.57 11.22 -5.62
C ARG A 386 22.08 11.35 -5.77
N PRO A 387 22.64 12.40 -6.43
CA PRO A 387 24.09 12.55 -6.52
C PRO A 387 24.81 12.66 -5.16
N GLY A 388 24.08 13.06 -4.10
CA GLY A 388 24.60 13.13 -2.72
C GLY A 388 24.37 11.87 -1.89
N PHE A 389 23.82 10.78 -2.46
CA PHE A 389 23.54 9.55 -1.72
C PHE A 389 24.84 8.76 -1.49
N SER A 390 25.01 8.30 -0.24
CA SER A 390 26.05 7.35 0.12
C SER A 390 25.59 5.93 -0.16
N THR A 391 26.52 5.01 -0.45
CA THR A 391 26.22 3.59 -0.64
C THR A 391 26.24 2.84 0.68
N ILE A 392 25.21 2.05 0.95
CA ILE A 392 25.08 1.21 2.13
C ILE A 392 24.92 -0.27 1.75
N ALA A 393 25.30 -1.15 2.66
CA ALA A 393 25.00 -2.58 2.63
C ALA A 393 23.97 -2.86 3.70
N MET A 394 22.82 -3.44 3.30
CA MET A 394 21.71 -3.77 4.17
C MET A 394 21.69 -5.25 4.52
N GLU A 395 21.24 -5.56 5.72
CA GLU A 395 20.87 -6.92 6.13
C GLU A 395 19.42 -7.24 5.79
N SER A 396 19.02 -8.50 6.01
CA SER A 396 17.62 -8.92 5.82
C SER A 396 16.70 -8.21 6.80
N SER A 397 15.57 -7.71 6.30
CA SER A 397 14.56 -7.04 7.13
C SER A 397 13.17 -7.13 6.50
N SER A 398 12.13 -6.94 7.30
CA SER A 398 10.75 -6.74 6.85
C SER A 398 10.01 -5.82 7.83
N TRP A 399 8.79 -5.39 7.53
CA TRP A 399 8.02 -4.61 8.48
C TRP A 399 7.15 -5.47 9.43
N GLY A 400 7.32 -6.78 9.38
CA GLY A 400 6.70 -7.71 10.31
C GLY A 400 7.20 -7.55 11.76
N LEU A 401 6.63 -8.33 12.66
CA LEU A 401 7.04 -8.37 14.06
C LEU A 401 8.56 -8.64 14.16
N ASN A 402 9.26 -7.89 15.02
CA ASN A 402 10.72 -7.91 15.18
C ASN A 402 11.51 -7.46 13.94
N SER A 403 10.86 -6.94 12.91
CA SER A 403 11.49 -6.50 11.65
C SER A 403 12.26 -7.62 10.91
N ASP A 404 11.93 -8.87 11.18
CA ASP A 404 12.49 -10.08 10.55
C ASP A 404 11.42 -10.84 9.75
N PHE A 405 11.65 -12.12 9.42
CA PHE A 405 10.74 -12.95 8.64
C PHE A 405 9.87 -13.89 9.48
N THR A 406 9.88 -13.73 10.81
CA THR A 406 9.23 -14.64 11.76
C THR A 406 7.74 -14.80 11.50
N VAL A 407 7.05 -13.72 11.12
CA VAL A 407 5.59 -13.74 10.82
C VAL A 407 5.27 -14.74 9.70
N TRP A 408 6.15 -14.90 8.72
CA TRP A 408 5.95 -15.80 7.57
C TRP A 408 6.66 -17.15 7.72
N GLN A 409 7.58 -17.28 8.67
CA GLN A 409 8.38 -18.48 8.93
C GLN A 409 8.21 -19.06 10.34
N ASP A 410 7.14 -18.69 11.04
CA ASP A 410 6.89 -19.28 12.36
C ASP A 410 6.60 -20.80 12.27
N PRO A 411 6.55 -21.52 13.41
CA PRO A 411 6.29 -22.96 13.42
C PRO A 411 4.91 -23.36 12.86
N GLU A 412 3.93 -22.45 12.85
CA GLU A 412 2.57 -22.72 12.35
C GLU A 412 2.50 -22.57 10.83
N HIS A 413 3.25 -21.64 10.23
CA HIS A 413 3.20 -21.32 8.80
C HIS A 413 4.42 -21.80 8.01
N GLY A 414 5.56 -22.01 8.65
CA GLY A 414 6.82 -22.39 8.00
C GLY A 414 6.76 -23.64 7.11
N TRP A 415 5.80 -24.54 7.33
CA TRP A 415 5.58 -25.75 6.53
C TRP A 415 5.13 -25.43 5.08
N ILE A 416 4.62 -24.24 4.81
CA ILE A 416 4.13 -23.82 3.48
C ILE A 416 5.30 -23.66 2.51
N TRP A 417 6.41 -23.09 2.94
CA TRP A 417 7.53 -22.70 2.09
C TRP A 417 8.21 -23.87 1.35
N PRO A 418 8.47 -25.03 1.97
CA PRO A 418 8.98 -26.19 1.23
C PRO A 418 8.07 -26.59 0.07
N SER A 419 6.74 -26.52 0.23
CA SER A 419 5.77 -26.87 -0.81
C SER A 419 5.79 -25.84 -1.95
N ILE A 420 5.82 -24.55 -1.64
CA ILE A 420 5.94 -23.47 -2.63
C ILE A 420 7.23 -23.61 -3.43
N ASN A 421 8.35 -23.79 -2.75
CA ASN A 421 9.66 -23.89 -3.40
C ASN A 421 9.81 -25.19 -4.22
N SER A 422 9.25 -26.33 -3.76
CA SER A 422 9.19 -27.56 -4.55
C SER A 422 8.36 -27.37 -5.83
N SER A 423 7.20 -26.69 -5.75
CA SER A 423 6.35 -26.41 -6.92
C SER A 423 7.05 -25.50 -7.94
N ALA A 424 7.87 -24.56 -7.48
CA ALA A 424 8.68 -23.72 -8.37
C ALA A 424 9.71 -24.57 -9.14
N LEU A 425 10.37 -25.50 -8.48
CA LEU A 425 11.31 -26.44 -9.11
C LEU A 425 10.63 -27.38 -10.12
N ASP A 426 9.45 -27.88 -9.76
CA ASP A 426 8.67 -28.72 -10.66
C ASP A 426 8.28 -27.93 -11.93
N MET A 427 7.92 -26.66 -11.78
CA MET A 427 7.63 -25.75 -12.91
C MET A 427 8.85 -25.59 -13.82
N GLU A 428 10.04 -25.35 -13.28
CA GLU A 428 11.29 -25.27 -14.06
C GLU A 428 11.56 -26.59 -14.80
N GLY A 429 11.37 -27.71 -14.12
CA GLY A 429 11.53 -29.05 -14.70
C GLY A 429 10.55 -29.34 -15.83
N VAL A 430 9.30 -28.86 -15.75
CA VAL A 430 8.31 -29.00 -16.82
C VAL A 430 8.64 -28.05 -17.97
N LEU A 431 8.99 -26.79 -17.68
CA LEU A 431 9.34 -25.77 -18.66
C LEU A 431 10.49 -26.25 -19.59
N SER A 432 11.49 -26.92 -19.01
CA SER A 432 12.65 -27.45 -19.77
C SER A 432 12.29 -28.56 -20.76
N ARG A 433 11.10 -29.17 -20.67
CA ARG A 433 10.65 -30.29 -21.52
C ARG A 433 9.64 -29.87 -22.60
N VAL A 434 9.02 -28.72 -22.46
CA VAL A 434 8.03 -28.22 -23.44
C VAL A 434 8.74 -27.58 -24.61
N GLN A 435 8.44 -28.05 -25.84
CA GLN A 435 9.02 -27.47 -27.05
C GLN A 435 8.31 -26.17 -27.41
N PRO A 436 9.01 -25.20 -28.02
CA PRO A 436 8.41 -23.90 -28.40
C PRO A 436 7.18 -24.02 -29.32
N GLU A 437 7.09 -25.05 -30.13
CA GLU A 437 5.99 -25.31 -31.09
C GLU A 437 4.78 -26.01 -30.46
N ASP A 438 4.87 -26.47 -29.19
CA ASP A 438 3.76 -27.14 -28.50
C ASP A 438 2.78 -26.13 -27.87
N GLU A 439 1.83 -25.65 -28.67
CA GLU A 439 0.79 -24.70 -28.19
C GLU A 439 0.00 -25.22 -26.99
N ARG A 440 -0.26 -26.55 -26.91
CA ARG A 440 -0.96 -27.15 -25.77
C ARG A 440 -0.09 -27.11 -24.52
N GLY A 441 1.18 -27.49 -24.64
CA GLY A 441 2.18 -27.40 -23.59
C GLY A 441 2.31 -25.98 -23.05
N TYR A 442 2.40 -24.99 -23.94
CA TYR A 442 2.45 -23.57 -23.53
C TYR A 442 1.19 -23.11 -22.80
N ARG A 443 0.00 -23.53 -23.20
CA ARG A 443 -1.23 -23.21 -22.45
C ARG A 443 -1.24 -23.79 -21.04
N ILE A 444 -0.74 -25.02 -20.89
CA ILE A 444 -0.57 -25.66 -19.58
C ILE A 444 0.45 -24.89 -18.74
N LEU A 445 1.63 -24.57 -19.29
CA LEU A 445 2.67 -23.81 -18.61
C LEU A 445 2.18 -22.44 -18.15
N ARG A 446 1.41 -21.72 -18.97
CA ARG A 446 0.82 -20.44 -18.57
C ARG A 446 -0.10 -20.59 -17.38
N GLN A 447 -0.92 -21.64 -17.33
CA GLN A 447 -1.80 -21.89 -16.18
C GLN A 447 -1.01 -22.28 -14.95
N MET A 448 -0.02 -23.19 -15.08
CA MET A 448 0.88 -23.56 -13.98
C MET A 448 1.59 -22.33 -13.42
N GLY A 449 2.10 -21.46 -14.30
CA GLY A 449 2.74 -20.20 -13.88
C GLY A 449 1.81 -19.27 -13.11
N ARG A 450 0.55 -19.12 -13.53
CA ARG A 450 -0.44 -18.33 -12.78
C ARG A 450 -0.69 -18.90 -11.39
N GLU A 451 -0.92 -20.20 -11.28
CA GLU A 451 -1.17 -20.86 -10.00
C GLU A 451 0.05 -20.75 -9.07
N LEU A 452 1.26 -20.97 -9.61
CA LEU A 452 2.50 -20.82 -8.86
C LEU A 452 2.68 -19.41 -8.33
N LEU A 453 2.51 -18.39 -9.18
CA LEU A 453 2.66 -17.00 -8.76
C LEU A 453 1.62 -16.60 -7.71
N LEU A 454 0.36 -17.03 -7.85
CA LEU A 454 -0.70 -16.77 -6.86
C LEU A 454 -0.39 -17.48 -5.53
N MET A 455 0.13 -18.71 -5.57
CA MET A 455 0.53 -19.46 -4.36
C MET A 455 1.69 -18.81 -3.61
N GLN A 456 2.48 -17.96 -4.25
CA GLN A 456 3.62 -17.26 -3.66
C GLN A 456 3.24 -15.96 -2.94
N GLY A 457 1.99 -15.54 -2.98
CA GLY A 457 1.48 -14.36 -2.26
C GLY A 457 1.77 -14.43 -0.77
N SER A 458 1.97 -13.26 -0.13
CA SER A 458 2.30 -13.19 1.30
C SER A 458 1.09 -13.34 2.22
N ASP A 459 -0.15 -13.22 1.68
CA ASP A 459 -1.43 -13.30 2.40
C ASP A 459 -2.14 -14.62 2.23
#